data_71fce3fc4ac74c991943de9b38e0b15c
#
_entry.id   71fce3fc4ac74c991943de9b38e0b15c
#
_cell.length_a   1.000
_cell.length_b   1.000
_cell.length_c   1.000
_cell.angle_alpha   90.00
_cell.angle_beta   90.00
_cell.angle_gamma   90.00
#
_symmetry.space_group_name_H-M   'P 1'
#
loop_
_entity.id
_entity.type
_entity.pdbx_description
1 polymer ?
#
loop_
_entity_poly.entity_id
_entity_poly.type
_entity_poly.pdbx_seq_one_letter_code
_entity_poly.pdbx_strand_id
1 'polypeptide(L)'
;MDAVPQSRIDLFAEMEEHYEKKDTQYFVNLLDSNDYVVRCRATCILVDLGGEDKVEYVAKVLKEDKNELVRHEAAFSLGQMCYSSGIKPLEDATANDPSMFVRHEAAVALGVIGSKGALKTLEKALDDPEESVRHSAVVALSNLEFMHTLSKNDKFAKLTGG
;
A
#
# COMPACT_ATOMS: atom_id res chain seq x y z
N MET A 1 21.95 -8.90 -15.08
CA MET A 1 20.83 -7.93 -15.06
C MET A 1 20.44 -7.70 -16.50
N ASP A 2 19.24 -8.10 -16.86
CA ASP A 2 18.71 -7.78 -18.18
C ASP A 2 18.49 -6.26 -18.28
N ALA A 3 18.92 -5.68 -19.39
CA ALA A 3 18.74 -4.26 -19.65
C ALA A 3 17.23 -3.93 -19.67
N VAL A 4 16.86 -2.77 -19.17
CA VAL A 4 15.46 -2.30 -19.26
C VAL A 4 15.09 -2.19 -20.76
N PRO A 5 14.02 -2.86 -21.22
CA PRO A 5 13.61 -2.78 -22.63
C PRO A 5 13.34 -1.32 -23.06
N GLN A 6 13.76 -0.95 -24.26
CA GLN A 6 13.55 0.40 -24.79
C GLN A 6 12.06 0.78 -24.78
N SER A 7 11.19 -0.16 -25.13
CA SER A 7 9.74 0.04 -25.10
C SER A 7 9.19 0.45 -23.72
N ARG A 8 9.85 -0.01 -22.63
CA ARG A 8 9.47 0.39 -21.27
C ARG A 8 9.94 1.82 -20.95
N ILE A 9 11.11 2.20 -21.45
CA ILE A 9 11.62 3.58 -21.29
C ILE A 9 10.70 4.56 -22.02
N ASP A 10 10.30 4.22 -23.25
CA ASP A 10 9.39 5.06 -24.05
C ASP A 10 8.02 5.19 -23.36
N LEU A 11 7.47 4.10 -22.80
CA LEU A 11 6.24 4.13 -22.03
C LEU A 11 6.37 5.00 -20.75
N PHE A 12 7.52 4.93 -20.08
CA PHE A 12 7.74 5.76 -18.89
C PHE A 12 7.81 7.26 -19.23
N ALA A 13 8.34 7.63 -20.38
CA ALA A 13 8.29 9.01 -20.87
C ALA A 13 6.85 9.46 -21.17
N GLU A 14 6.03 8.59 -21.79
CA GLU A 14 4.61 8.84 -21.99
C GLU A 14 3.84 8.98 -20.65
N MET A 15 4.15 8.14 -19.66
CA MET A 15 3.57 8.24 -18.31
C MET A 15 3.88 9.60 -17.67
N GLU A 16 5.09 10.14 -17.85
CA GLU A 16 5.48 11.45 -17.33
C GLU A 16 4.61 12.56 -17.93
N GLU A 17 4.35 12.54 -19.25
CA GLU A 17 3.46 13.51 -19.89
C GLU A 17 2.02 13.44 -19.37
N HIS A 18 1.50 12.24 -19.12
CA HIS A 18 0.15 12.07 -18.57
C HIS A 18 0.08 12.46 -17.09
N TYR A 19 1.17 12.24 -16.35
CA TYR A 19 1.28 12.68 -14.96
C TYR A 19 1.22 14.21 -14.83
N GLU A 20 1.95 14.95 -15.67
CA GLU A 20 1.88 16.42 -15.70
C GLU A 20 0.48 16.94 -15.98
N LYS A 21 -0.29 16.21 -16.82
CA LYS A 21 -1.70 16.51 -17.16
C LYS A 21 -2.68 16.07 -16.08
N LYS A 22 -2.21 15.37 -15.02
CA LYS A 22 -3.04 14.72 -13.98
C LYS A 22 -4.09 13.77 -14.55
N ASP A 23 -3.74 13.05 -15.60
CA ASP A 23 -4.63 12.13 -16.31
C ASP A 23 -4.79 10.81 -15.52
N THR A 24 -5.65 10.84 -14.51
CA THR A 24 -5.96 9.68 -13.67
C THR A 24 -6.41 8.46 -14.48
N GLN A 25 -7.25 8.65 -15.53
CA GLN A 25 -7.79 7.53 -16.28
C GLN A 25 -6.72 6.77 -17.06
N TYR A 26 -5.70 7.46 -17.55
CA TYR A 26 -4.56 6.82 -18.18
C TYR A 26 -3.88 5.83 -17.23
N PHE A 27 -3.61 6.23 -15.98
CA PHE A 27 -2.97 5.35 -14.99
C PHE A 27 -3.88 4.22 -14.51
N VAL A 28 -5.18 4.46 -14.39
CA VAL A 28 -6.15 3.39 -14.11
C VAL A 28 -6.11 2.32 -15.19
N ASN A 29 -6.04 2.69 -16.47
CA ASN A 29 -5.94 1.75 -17.57
C ASN A 29 -4.63 0.94 -17.53
N LEU A 30 -3.54 1.52 -17.06
CA LEU A 30 -2.24 0.83 -16.92
C LEU A 30 -2.21 -0.21 -15.79
N LEU A 31 -3.18 -0.23 -14.88
CA LEU A 31 -3.31 -1.28 -13.87
C LEU A 31 -3.62 -2.66 -14.50
N ASP A 32 -4.13 -2.68 -15.73
CA ASP A 32 -4.39 -3.90 -16.49
C ASP A 32 -3.21 -4.32 -17.42
N SER A 33 -2.07 -3.62 -17.36
CA SER A 33 -0.90 -3.94 -18.16
C SER A 33 -0.39 -5.37 -17.90
N ASN A 34 0.10 -6.04 -18.95
CA ASN A 34 0.77 -7.33 -18.79
C ASN A 34 2.10 -7.24 -18.05
N ASP A 35 2.77 -6.08 -18.06
CA ASP A 35 4.03 -5.83 -17.38
C ASP A 35 3.77 -5.41 -15.91
N TYR A 36 4.18 -6.26 -14.97
CA TYR A 36 4.00 -5.98 -13.54
C TYR A 36 4.75 -4.71 -13.08
N VAL A 37 5.87 -4.35 -13.71
CA VAL A 37 6.61 -3.10 -13.39
C VAL A 37 5.79 -1.87 -13.77
N VAL A 38 5.05 -1.94 -14.88
CA VAL A 38 4.12 -0.88 -15.30
C VAL A 38 2.96 -0.76 -14.31
N ARG A 39 2.40 -1.90 -13.87
CA ARG A 39 1.32 -1.89 -12.86
C ARG A 39 1.77 -1.32 -11.52
N CYS A 40 2.97 -1.70 -11.02
CA CYS A 40 3.54 -1.09 -9.81
C CYS A 40 3.65 0.43 -9.96
N ARG A 41 4.25 0.89 -11.06
CA ARG A 41 4.46 2.32 -11.28
C ARG A 41 3.14 3.09 -11.40
N ALA A 42 2.14 2.53 -12.09
CA ALA A 42 0.82 3.12 -12.19
C ALA A 42 0.14 3.24 -10.81
N THR A 43 0.28 2.23 -9.96
CA THR A 43 -0.22 2.22 -8.58
C THR A 43 0.40 3.37 -7.77
N CYS A 44 1.73 3.53 -7.79
CA CYS A 44 2.43 4.63 -7.10
C CYS A 44 1.96 6.01 -7.60
N ILE A 45 1.81 6.17 -8.92
CA ILE A 45 1.42 7.46 -9.50
C ILE A 45 -0.02 7.82 -9.10
N LEU A 46 -0.94 6.85 -9.06
CA LEU A 46 -2.31 7.10 -8.58
C LEU A 46 -2.34 7.64 -7.15
N VAL A 47 -1.43 7.18 -6.29
CA VAL A 47 -1.28 7.71 -4.91
C VAL A 47 -0.82 9.15 -4.93
N ASP A 48 0.19 9.46 -5.73
CA ASP A 48 0.76 10.81 -5.80
C ASP A 48 -0.21 11.82 -6.45
N LEU A 49 -1.03 11.38 -7.41
CA LEU A 49 -2.13 12.19 -7.94
C LEU A 49 -3.19 12.54 -6.87
N GLY A 50 -3.25 11.76 -5.78
CA GLY A 50 -4.05 12.04 -4.60
C GLY A 50 -5.54 11.85 -4.80
N GLY A 51 -6.27 11.95 -3.68
CA GLY A 51 -7.73 11.87 -3.64
C GLY A 51 -8.26 10.51 -3.19
N GLU A 52 -9.30 10.52 -2.35
CA GLU A 52 -9.90 9.30 -1.79
C GLU A 52 -10.59 8.43 -2.86
N ASP A 53 -11.02 9.03 -3.95
CA ASP A 53 -11.60 8.34 -5.11
C ASP A 53 -10.66 7.33 -5.78
N LYS A 54 -9.36 7.41 -5.52
CA LYS A 54 -8.36 6.46 -6.06
C LYS A 54 -8.13 5.24 -5.17
N VAL A 55 -8.58 5.30 -3.90
CA VAL A 55 -8.43 4.19 -2.95
C VAL A 55 -9.06 2.89 -3.49
N GLU A 56 -10.20 2.96 -4.15
CA GLU A 56 -10.86 1.77 -4.69
C GLU A 56 -10.03 1.06 -5.78
N TYR A 57 -9.34 1.82 -6.64
CA TYR A 57 -8.45 1.24 -7.66
C TYR A 57 -7.26 0.53 -7.03
N VAL A 58 -6.60 1.18 -6.07
CA VAL A 58 -5.45 0.61 -5.36
C VAL A 58 -5.87 -0.59 -4.51
N ALA A 59 -7.03 -0.54 -3.85
CA ALA A 59 -7.58 -1.65 -3.08
C ALA A 59 -7.91 -2.85 -3.96
N LYS A 60 -8.42 -2.63 -5.18
CA LYS A 60 -8.62 -3.69 -6.17
C LYS A 60 -7.31 -4.34 -6.57
N VAL A 61 -6.26 -3.56 -6.82
CA VAL A 61 -4.91 -4.07 -7.12
C VAL A 61 -4.40 -4.94 -5.96
N LEU A 62 -4.51 -4.46 -4.72
CA LEU A 62 -4.11 -5.22 -3.53
C LEU A 62 -4.81 -6.58 -3.45
N LYS A 63 -6.08 -6.62 -3.78
CA LYS A 63 -6.89 -7.84 -3.68
C LYS A 63 -6.69 -8.82 -4.83
N GLU A 64 -6.52 -8.32 -6.07
CA GLU A 64 -6.71 -9.11 -7.28
C GLU A 64 -5.46 -9.30 -8.13
N ASP A 65 -4.39 -8.51 -7.93
CA ASP A 65 -3.20 -8.65 -8.77
C ASP A 65 -2.51 -10.00 -8.52
N LYS A 66 -2.14 -10.66 -9.63
CA LYS A 66 -1.47 -11.97 -9.60
C LYS A 66 -0.05 -11.92 -9.07
N ASN A 67 0.61 -10.76 -9.15
CA ASN A 67 1.99 -10.56 -8.74
C ASN A 67 2.06 -9.99 -7.32
N GLU A 68 2.75 -10.68 -6.43
CA GLU A 68 2.88 -10.27 -5.03
C GLU A 68 3.57 -8.91 -4.84
N LEU A 69 4.52 -8.55 -5.75
CA LEU A 69 5.18 -7.24 -5.67
C LEU A 69 4.22 -6.10 -5.99
N VAL A 70 3.27 -6.31 -6.90
CA VAL A 70 2.24 -5.33 -7.22
C VAL A 70 1.26 -5.19 -6.06
N ARG A 71 0.86 -6.30 -5.43
CA ARG A 71 0.01 -6.26 -4.22
C ARG A 71 0.74 -5.62 -3.04
N HIS A 72 2.02 -5.92 -2.85
CA HIS A 72 2.85 -5.25 -1.83
C HIS A 72 2.88 -3.74 -2.05
N GLU A 73 3.14 -3.29 -3.27
CA GLU A 73 3.13 -1.87 -3.64
C GLU A 73 1.76 -1.22 -3.38
N ALA A 74 0.67 -1.94 -3.65
CA ALA A 74 -0.67 -1.45 -3.37
C ALA A 74 -0.95 -1.33 -1.86
N ALA A 75 -0.45 -2.26 -1.03
CA ALA A 75 -0.55 -2.17 0.42
C ALA A 75 0.20 -0.94 0.96
N PHE A 76 1.46 -0.75 0.54
CA PHE A 76 2.25 0.43 0.85
C PHE A 76 1.51 1.72 0.44
N SER A 77 1.01 1.74 -0.79
CA SER A 77 0.27 2.86 -1.36
C SER A 77 -0.95 3.25 -0.54
N LEU A 78 -1.77 2.28 -0.10
CA LEU A 78 -2.93 2.55 0.77
C LEU A 78 -2.51 3.14 2.11
N GLY A 79 -1.38 2.70 2.66
CA GLY A 79 -0.78 3.27 3.86
C GLY A 79 -0.41 4.75 3.67
N GLN A 80 0.23 5.08 2.55
CA GLN A 80 0.63 6.46 2.22
C GLN A 80 -0.58 7.38 1.98
N MET A 81 -1.65 6.88 1.37
CA MET A 81 -2.89 7.64 1.16
C MET A 81 -3.58 8.01 2.47
N CYS A 82 -3.41 7.24 3.54
CA CYS A 82 -3.97 7.50 4.87
C CYS A 82 -5.51 7.71 4.93
N TYR A 83 -6.27 7.18 3.98
CA TYR A 83 -7.73 7.24 4.01
C TYR A 83 -8.32 6.07 4.77
N SER A 84 -9.39 6.33 5.53
CA SER A 84 -10.09 5.29 6.29
C SER A 84 -10.70 4.19 5.41
N SER A 85 -11.03 4.51 4.17
CA SER A 85 -11.51 3.55 3.16
C SER A 85 -10.48 2.49 2.78
N GLY A 86 -9.17 2.74 3.02
CA GLY A 86 -8.08 1.77 2.83
C GLY A 86 -7.95 0.71 3.94
N ILE A 87 -8.56 0.95 5.12
CA ILE A 87 -8.38 0.06 6.28
C ILE A 87 -8.87 -1.35 6.00
N LYS A 88 -10.09 -1.50 5.51
CA LYS A 88 -10.70 -2.83 5.30
C LYS A 88 -9.92 -3.68 4.28
N PRO A 89 -9.51 -3.16 3.11
CA PRO A 89 -8.62 -3.88 2.21
C PRO A 89 -7.30 -4.31 2.85
N LEU A 90 -6.67 -3.45 3.66
CA LEU A 90 -5.43 -3.78 4.38
C LEU A 90 -5.63 -4.83 5.46
N GLU A 91 -6.74 -4.79 6.22
CA GLU A 91 -7.09 -5.85 7.19
C GLU A 91 -7.23 -7.21 6.51
N ASP A 92 -7.92 -7.25 5.36
CA ASP A 92 -8.12 -8.48 4.60
C ASP A 92 -6.78 -9.00 4.05
N ALA A 93 -5.89 -8.14 3.56
CA ALA A 93 -4.56 -8.50 3.09
C ALA A 93 -3.67 -8.99 4.25
N THR A 94 -3.65 -8.30 5.39
CA THR A 94 -2.88 -8.71 6.58
C THR A 94 -3.27 -10.12 7.04
N ALA A 95 -4.55 -10.45 7.00
CA ALA A 95 -5.05 -11.73 7.50
C ALA A 95 -4.94 -12.87 6.48
N ASN A 96 -5.01 -12.60 5.18
CA ASN A 96 -5.33 -13.63 4.19
C ASN A 96 -4.42 -13.64 2.95
N ASP A 97 -3.55 -12.66 2.72
CA ASP A 97 -2.69 -12.68 1.52
C ASP A 97 -1.72 -13.88 1.59
N PRO A 98 -1.57 -14.64 0.50
CA PRO A 98 -0.67 -15.79 0.48
C PRO A 98 0.81 -15.39 0.65
N SER A 99 1.18 -14.17 0.26
CA SER A 99 2.55 -13.67 0.38
C SER A 99 2.79 -13.04 1.74
N MET A 100 3.82 -13.49 2.44
CA MET A 100 4.26 -12.86 3.68
C MET A 100 4.68 -11.40 3.49
N PHE A 101 5.22 -11.05 2.32
CA PHE A 101 5.62 -9.66 2.01
C PHE A 101 4.42 -8.73 1.97
N VAL A 102 3.30 -9.20 1.41
CA VAL A 102 2.05 -8.42 1.37
C VAL A 102 1.43 -8.31 2.75
N ARG A 103 1.38 -9.42 3.53
CA ARG A 103 0.86 -9.38 4.91
C ARG A 103 1.69 -8.45 5.80
N HIS A 104 3.02 -8.51 5.68
CA HIS A 104 3.94 -7.61 6.35
C HIS A 104 3.62 -6.15 6.04
N GLU A 105 3.59 -5.79 4.75
CA GLU A 105 3.37 -4.40 4.33
C GLU A 105 1.97 -3.90 4.71
N ALA A 106 0.95 -4.75 4.59
CA ALA A 106 -0.41 -4.39 5.00
C ALA A 106 -0.51 -4.12 6.51
N ALA A 107 0.20 -4.90 7.36
CA ALA A 107 0.25 -4.65 8.80
C ALA A 107 0.96 -3.31 9.11
N VAL A 108 2.07 -3.00 8.43
CA VAL A 108 2.77 -1.71 8.53
C VAL A 108 1.83 -0.57 8.13
N ALA A 109 1.16 -0.69 6.98
CA ALA A 109 0.22 0.31 6.47
C ALA A 109 -0.93 0.60 7.45
N LEU A 110 -1.49 -0.43 8.12
CA LEU A 110 -2.49 -0.26 9.17
C LEU A 110 -1.95 0.55 10.35
N GLY A 111 -0.69 0.33 10.72
CA GLY A 111 0.02 1.12 11.74
C GLY A 111 0.20 2.58 11.35
N VAL A 112 0.50 2.86 10.07
CA VAL A 112 0.65 4.23 9.52
C VAL A 112 -0.68 4.97 9.51
N ILE A 113 -1.76 4.32 9.07
CA ILE A 113 -3.11 4.93 9.09
C ILE A 113 -3.56 5.22 10.52
N GLY A 114 -3.19 4.37 11.47
CA GLY A 114 -3.39 4.63 12.89
C GLY A 114 -4.83 4.49 13.37
N SER A 115 -5.64 3.65 12.73
CA SER A 115 -7.04 3.44 13.12
C SER A 115 -7.20 2.40 14.22
N LYS A 116 -7.95 2.73 15.28
CA LYS A 116 -8.34 1.75 16.31
C LYS A 116 -9.13 0.56 15.76
N GLY A 117 -9.76 0.71 14.61
CA GLY A 117 -10.46 -0.38 13.94
C GLY A 117 -9.55 -1.55 13.60
N ALA A 118 -8.27 -1.28 13.30
CA ALA A 118 -7.29 -2.29 12.92
C ALA A 118 -6.74 -3.14 14.09
N LEU A 119 -7.01 -2.76 15.35
CA LEU A 119 -6.46 -3.44 16.54
C LEU A 119 -6.62 -4.96 16.49
N LYS A 120 -7.83 -5.45 16.26
CA LYS A 120 -8.12 -6.89 16.26
C LYS A 120 -7.35 -7.65 15.16
N THR A 121 -7.16 -7.05 14.01
CA THR A 121 -6.42 -7.64 12.91
C THR A 121 -4.94 -7.70 13.24
N LEU A 122 -4.38 -6.63 13.79
CA LEU A 122 -2.98 -6.58 14.21
C LEU A 122 -2.68 -7.50 15.40
N GLU A 123 -3.60 -7.62 16.38
CA GLU A 123 -3.47 -8.59 17.47
C GLU A 123 -3.41 -10.02 16.95
N LYS A 124 -4.22 -10.39 15.95
CA LYS A 124 -4.15 -11.71 15.31
C LYS A 124 -2.85 -11.91 14.52
N ALA A 125 -2.32 -10.86 13.91
CA ALA A 125 -1.07 -10.93 13.16
C ALA A 125 0.16 -11.18 14.07
N LEU A 126 0.04 -11.05 15.40
CA LEU A 126 1.07 -11.47 16.35
C LEU A 126 1.28 -13.00 16.33
N ASP A 127 0.32 -13.77 15.84
CA ASP A 127 0.37 -15.22 15.70
C ASP A 127 0.65 -15.67 14.26
N ASP A 128 1.03 -14.76 13.36
CA ASP A 128 1.38 -15.11 11.97
C ASP A 128 2.53 -16.13 11.94
N PRO A 129 2.52 -17.13 11.05
CA PRO A 129 3.63 -18.08 10.93
C PRO A 129 4.97 -17.39 10.63
N GLU A 130 4.97 -16.26 9.93
CA GLU A 130 6.16 -15.55 9.52
C GLU A 130 6.59 -14.51 10.55
N GLU A 131 7.86 -14.55 10.96
CA GLU A 131 8.42 -13.66 11.98
C GLU A 131 8.35 -12.19 11.57
N SER A 132 8.61 -11.88 10.31
CA SER A 132 8.54 -10.50 9.79
C SER A 132 7.15 -9.89 9.92
N VAL A 133 6.10 -10.68 9.71
CA VAL A 133 4.70 -10.23 9.88
C VAL A 133 4.38 -9.98 11.35
N ARG A 134 4.81 -10.90 12.24
CA ARG A 134 4.64 -10.70 13.70
C ARG A 134 5.33 -9.43 14.19
N HIS A 135 6.57 -9.18 13.73
CA HIS A 135 7.31 -7.96 14.09
C HIS A 135 6.61 -6.69 13.57
N SER A 136 6.07 -6.72 12.36
CA SER A 136 5.29 -5.59 11.84
C SER A 136 4.05 -5.32 12.67
N ALA A 137 3.36 -6.37 13.09
CA ALA A 137 2.19 -6.23 13.98
C ALA A 137 2.57 -5.59 15.33
N VAL A 138 3.72 -5.98 15.91
CA VAL A 138 4.23 -5.35 17.14
C VAL A 138 4.49 -3.86 16.93
N VAL A 139 5.19 -3.50 15.84
CA VAL A 139 5.48 -2.09 15.52
C VAL A 139 4.20 -1.30 15.30
N ALA A 140 3.26 -1.84 14.51
CA ALA A 140 1.98 -1.21 14.21
C ALA A 140 1.13 -0.98 15.48
N LEU A 141 1.05 -1.98 16.37
CA LEU A 141 0.33 -1.86 17.65
C LEU A 141 0.97 -0.82 18.56
N SER A 142 2.31 -0.82 18.66
CA SER A 142 3.05 0.18 19.45
C SER A 142 2.80 1.59 18.93
N ASN A 143 2.78 1.77 17.59
CA ASN A 143 2.48 3.05 16.98
C ASN A 143 1.04 3.49 17.26
N LEU A 144 0.07 2.59 17.16
CA LEU A 144 -1.33 2.86 17.52
C LEU A 144 -1.47 3.32 18.97
N GLU A 145 -0.82 2.63 19.91
CA GLU A 145 -0.82 3.02 21.32
C GLU A 145 -0.20 4.41 21.51
N PHE A 146 0.95 4.67 20.87
CA PHE A 146 1.61 5.97 20.92
C PHE A 146 0.72 7.09 20.37
N MET A 147 0.11 6.88 19.19
CA MET A 147 -0.76 7.87 18.55
C MET A 147 -1.95 8.24 19.43
N HIS A 148 -2.56 7.25 20.07
CA HIS A 148 -3.80 7.46 20.83
C HIS A 148 -3.59 7.85 22.29
N THR A 149 -2.40 7.66 22.83
CA THR A 149 -2.11 7.89 24.27
C THR A 149 -1.15 9.05 24.48
N LEU A 150 -0.08 9.14 23.71
CA LEU A 150 1.07 10.01 24.00
C LEU A 150 1.30 11.09 22.94
N SER A 151 0.87 10.88 21.71
CA SER A 151 1.18 11.81 20.63
C SER A 151 0.44 13.15 20.82
N LYS A 152 1.23 14.23 20.71
CA LYS A 152 0.74 15.61 20.65
C LYS A 152 0.77 16.17 19.22
N ASN A 153 1.28 15.39 18.28
CA ASN A 153 1.48 15.81 16.89
C ASN A 153 1.18 14.63 15.95
N ASP A 154 0.04 14.68 15.26
CA ASP A 154 -0.42 13.61 14.37
C ASP A 154 0.56 13.32 13.22
N LYS A 155 1.23 14.37 12.69
CA LYS A 155 2.21 14.17 11.62
C LYS A 155 3.43 13.39 12.12
N PHE A 156 3.92 13.69 13.31
CA PHE A 156 5.05 12.98 13.92
C PHE A 156 4.67 11.51 14.20
N ALA A 157 3.48 11.29 14.76
CA ALA A 157 3.00 9.94 15.05
C ALA A 157 2.95 9.05 13.80
N LYS A 158 2.53 9.58 12.65
CA LYS A 158 2.49 8.85 11.38
C LYS A 158 3.86 8.55 10.78
N LEU A 159 4.88 9.36 11.08
CA LEU A 159 6.24 9.14 10.59
C LEU A 159 6.94 7.92 11.21
N THR A 160 6.41 7.39 12.30
CA THR A 160 7.02 6.28 13.05
C THR A 160 6.40 4.92 12.72
N GLY A 161 5.48 4.86 11.78
CA GLY A 161 4.68 3.67 11.50
C GLY A 161 5.23 2.71 10.45
N GLY A 162 6.37 2.99 9.83
CA GLY A 162 6.90 2.11 8.80
C GLY A 162 8.40 2.15 8.69
#